data_7d30e32ff474a2a4e3056bdbd40dc9a8
#
_entry.id   7d30e32ff474a2a4e3056bdbd40dc9a8
#
_cell.length_a   1.000
_cell.length_b   1.000
_cell.length_c   1.000
_cell.angle_alpha   90.00
_cell.angle_beta   90.00
_cell.angle_gamma   90.00
#
_symmetry.space_group_name_H-M   'P 1'
#
loop_
_entity.id
_entity.type
_entity.pdbx_description
1 polymer ?
#
loop_
_entity_poly.entity_id
_entity_poly.type
_entity_poly.pdbx_seq_one_letter_code
_entity_poly.pdbx_strand_id
1 'polypeptide(L)'
;ENAAEPTLDDNIKLPFGDDFTVELTDLVANTTYIVRPYATNDAGTGYGESVKFTTTQQKIPMVIANGTGSLANKPVEAVAYEAVCLGAVTQDHGFTVEEYGFCYSTESRQPTVESSQKVQAMDGAQRFSATLTGLTASTKYYMRAYAKNEKGIGYSSTVEFTTDKEQVVSLTQATVTALTSSTATITALMAYETESVIKEKGICYGKDSNPTVEGGKVTDSSTEQKVTATITGLTEGDTYHARAYAITRDGTFYSGDIQFNTETTFAPTVAQPRVYDLTENGAKVKATISTNGGLEVTEKGVCYSSTNSKPTLEDTKAISTEADNNILVNLGDLQGGVTYYVRAFATNAKGTGYSTVEQFTTTKHTEPTLNGLNVINIKDDNAQA
;
A
#
# COMPACT_ATOMS: atom_id res chain seq x y z
N GLU A 1 -0.76 -66.81 -29.07
CA GLU A 1 0.48 -67.57 -28.90
C GLU A 1 0.29 -68.53 -27.73
N ASN A 2 0.54 -69.81 -27.96
CA ASN A 2 0.41 -70.87 -26.93
C ASN A 2 1.45 -70.61 -25.85
N ALA A 3 1.02 -70.07 -24.68
CA ALA A 3 1.89 -70.03 -23.54
C ALA A 3 2.26 -71.48 -23.16
N ALA A 4 3.55 -71.79 -23.00
CA ALA A 4 4.04 -73.11 -22.61
C ALA A 4 3.38 -73.52 -21.29
N GLU A 5 3.02 -74.81 -21.15
CA GLU A 5 2.50 -75.36 -19.90
C GLU A 5 3.63 -75.31 -18.83
N PRO A 6 3.28 -74.85 -17.59
CA PRO A 6 4.27 -74.76 -16.54
C PRO A 6 4.86 -76.12 -16.16
N THR A 7 6.16 -76.12 -15.87
CA THR A 7 6.95 -77.26 -15.38
C THR A 7 7.71 -76.92 -14.10
N LEU A 8 8.39 -77.87 -13.52
CA LEU A 8 9.23 -77.60 -12.31
C LEU A 8 10.41 -76.70 -12.55
N ASP A 9 10.74 -76.38 -13.80
CA ASP A 9 11.79 -75.43 -14.16
C ASP A 9 11.29 -73.96 -14.10
N ASP A 10 10.00 -73.77 -13.99
CA ASP A 10 9.38 -72.45 -13.79
C ASP A 10 9.56 -71.97 -12.34
N ASN A 11 9.53 -70.67 -12.12
CA ASN A 11 10.05 -70.03 -10.88
C ASN A 11 9.16 -70.16 -9.63
N ILE A 12 7.94 -70.69 -9.71
CA ILE A 12 7.03 -70.74 -8.57
C ILE A 12 6.63 -72.18 -8.27
N LYS A 13 7.09 -72.70 -7.12
CA LYS A 13 6.74 -74.01 -6.57
C LYS A 13 6.12 -73.79 -5.19
N LEU A 14 4.88 -74.22 -5.00
CA LEU A 14 4.19 -74.11 -3.73
C LEU A 14 3.87 -75.53 -3.24
N PRO A 15 4.21 -75.84 -1.98
CA PRO A 15 3.85 -77.12 -1.39
C PRO A 15 2.34 -77.14 -1.13
N PHE A 16 1.71 -78.30 -1.33
CA PHE A 16 0.33 -78.52 -0.94
C PHE A 16 0.21 -78.70 0.57
N GLY A 17 -0.91 -78.27 1.12
CA GLY A 17 -1.41 -78.73 2.37
C GLY A 17 -2.03 -80.13 2.26
N ASP A 18 -2.52 -80.74 3.36
CA ASP A 18 -3.06 -82.07 3.45
C ASP A 18 -4.29 -82.30 2.56
N ASP A 19 -4.96 -81.24 2.12
CA ASP A 19 -6.13 -81.24 1.27
C ASP A 19 -5.86 -80.88 -0.21
N PHE A 20 -4.61 -80.80 -0.63
CA PHE A 20 -4.16 -80.35 -1.95
C PHE A 20 -4.60 -78.92 -2.30
N THR A 21 -4.82 -78.09 -1.29
CA THR A 21 -5.15 -76.66 -1.48
C THR A 21 -3.86 -75.81 -1.39
N VAL A 22 -3.76 -74.84 -2.30
CA VAL A 22 -2.67 -73.85 -2.29
C VAL A 22 -3.22 -72.46 -2.48
N GLU A 23 -2.78 -71.52 -1.67
CA GLU A 23 -3.04 -70.09 -1.84
C GLU A 23 -1.93 -69.44 -2.66
N LEU A 24 -2.30 -68.76 -3.75
CA LEU A 24 -1.37 -68.04 -4.58
C LEU A 24 -1.42 -66.54 -4.18
N THR A 25 -0.31 -66.05 -3.61
CA THR A 25 -0.15 -64.67 -3.16
C THR A 25 0.78 -63.89 -4.10
N ASP A 26 0.84 -62.56 -3.93
CA ASP A 26 1.70 -61.63 -4.66
C ASP A 26 1.50 -61.65 -6.19
N LEU A 27 0.31 -62.01 -6.66
CA LEU A 27 -0.02 -62.00 -8.05
C LEU A 27 -0.24 -60.56 -8.58
N VAL A 28 0.28 -60.28 -9.77
CA VAL A 28 0.07 -58.98 -10.45
C VAL A 28 -1.40 -58.91 -10.93
N ALA A 29 -2.05 -57.77 -10.66
CA ALA A 29 -3.41 -57.53 -11.09
C ALA A 29 -3.54 -57.53 -12.63
N ASN A 30 -4.74 -57.89 -13.13
CA ASN A 30 -5.08 -57.97 -14.54
C ASN A 30 -4.05 -58.79 -15.37
N THR A 31 -3.50 -59.86 -14.75
CA THR A 31 -2.49 -60.73 -15.35
C THR A 31 -3.03 -62.14 -15.45
N THR A 32 -2.81 -62.74 -16.59
CA THR A 32 -3.20 -64.15 -16.82
C THR A 32 -2.11 -65.08 -16.36
N TYR A 33 -2.46 -65.98 -15.46
CA TYR A 33 -1.60 -67.01 -14.95
C TYR A 33 -2.08 -68.41 -15.41
N ILE A 34 -1.13 -69.33 -15.53
CA ILE A 34 -1.37 -70.74 -15.80
C ILE A 34 -0.84 -71.51 -14.60
N VAL A 35 -1.65 -72.30 -13.97
CA VAL A 35 -1.29 -73.18 -12.84
C VAL A 35 -1.44 -74.63 -13.26
N ARG A 36 -0.50 -75.46 -12.85
CA ARG A 36 -0.51 -76.91 -13.16
C ARG A 36 -0.13 -77.68 -11.91
N PRO A 37 -0.97 -78.59 -11.44
CA PRO A 37 -0.58 -79.44 -10.31
C PRO A 37 0.46 -80.47 -10.76
N TYR A 38 1.32 -80.87 -9.83
CA TYR A 38 2.32 -81.89 -10.06
C TYR A 38 2.51 -82.78 -8.83
N ALA A 39 2.98 -84.00 -9.03
CA ALA A 39 3.43 -84.84 -7.97
C ALA A 39 4.69 -85.61 -8.43
N THR A 40 5.66 -85.80 -7.49
CA THR A 40 6.93 -86.44 -7.79
C THR A 40 7.11 -87.67 -6.88
N ASN A 41 7.57 -88.79 -7.47
CA ASN A 41 7.96 -89.96 -6.75
C ASN A 41 9.28 -90.47 -7.35
N ASP A 42 9.76 -91.62 -6.89
CA ASP A 42 11.07 -92.19 -7.34
C ASP A 42 11.08 -92.52 -8.84
N ALA A 43 9.95 -92.65 -9.51
CA ALA A 43 9.88 -92.96 -10.92
C ALA A 43 9.83 -91.70 -11.81
N GLY A 44 9.59 -90.50 -11.22
CA GLY A 44 9.61 -89.24 -11.95
C GLY A 44 8.45 -88.31 -11.50
N THR A 45 8.27 -87.21 -12.24
CA THR A 45 7.24 -86.21 -11.98
C THR A 45 6.07 -86.34 -12.96
N GLY A 46 4.86 -86.49 -12.40
CA GLY A 46 3.58 -86.43 -13.13
C GLY A 46 2.96 -85.05 -13.00
N TYR A 47 2.33 -84.60 -14.05
CA TYR A 47 1.63 -83.31 -14.11
C TYR A 47 0.17 -83.52 -14.40
N GLY A 48 -0.70 -82.77 -13.73
CA GLY A 48 -2.13 -82.71 -14.03
C GLY A 48 -2.47 -81.73 -15.16
N GLU A 49 -3.74 -81.50 -15.40
CA GLU A 49 -4.20 -80.50 -16.37
C GLU A 49 -3.92 -79.10 -15.92
N SER A 50 -3.57 -78.22 -16.85
CA SER A 50 -3.33 -76.80 -16.59
C SER A 50 -4.60 -76.03 -16.46
N VAL A 51 -4.66 -75.14 -15.48
CA VAL A 51 -5.78 -74.19 -15.31
C VAL A 51 -5.28 -72.78 -15.59
N LYS A 52 -6.00 -72.09 -16.44
CA LYS A 52 -5.69 -70.70 -16.78
C LYS A 52 -6.72 -69.78 -16.07
N PHE A 53 -6.24 -68.78 -15.36
CA PHE A 53 -7.05 -67.75 -14.76
C PHE A 53 -6.42 -66.39 -14.91
N THR A 54 -7.25 -65.34 -14.86
CA THR A 54 -6.77 -63.96 -14.90
C THR A 54 -7.11 -63.27 -13.57
N THR A 55 -6.11 -62.68 -12.94
CA THR A 55 -6.33 -61.88 -11.73
C THR A 55 -7.26 -60.68 -12.04
N THR A 56 -8.07 -60.32 -11.06
CA THR A 56 -9.00 -59.16 -11.23
C THR A 56 -8.20 -57.85 -11.34
N GLN A 57 -8.73 -56.91 -12.09
CA GLN A 57 -8.18 -55.55 -12.16
C GLN A 57 -8.22 -54.93 -10.75
N GLN A 58 -7.13 -54.19 -10.38
CA GLN A 58 -7.15 -53.39 -9.17
C GLN A 58 -8.23 -52.34 -9.28
N LYS A 59 -9.12 -52.27 -8.29
CA LYS A 59 -10.25 -51.33 -8.24
C LYS A 59 -9.87 -50.07 -7.45
N ILE A 60 -8.65 -49.57 -7.63
CA ILE A 60 -8.19 -48.30 -7.09
C ILE A 60 -8.83 -47.12 -7.84
N PRO A 61 -8.98 -45.93 -7.23
CA PRO A 61 -9.56 -44.77 -7.92
C PRO A 61 -8.77 -44.38 -9.15
N MET A 62 -9.48 -43.99 -10.23
CA MET A 62 -8.84 -43.33 -11.37
C MET A 62 -8.86 -41.82 -11.15
N VAL A 63 -7.69 -41.21 -11.22
CA VAL A 63 -7.50 -39.80 -10.86
C VAL A 63 -6.87 -39.04 -12.04
N ILE A 64 -7.34 -37.83 -12.24
CA ILE A 64 -6.74 -36.90 -13.17
C ILE A 64 -6.37 -35.61 -12.45
N ALA A 65 -5.27 -34.99 -12.86
CA ALA A 65 -4.97 -33.60 -12.53
C ALA A 65 -5.45 -32.74 -13.72
N ASN A 66 -6.54 -32.01 -13.52
CA ASN A 66 -7.13 -31.20 -14.59
C ASN A 66 -7.90 -30.01 -14.04
N GLY A 67 -7.77 -28.86 -14.70
CA GLY A 67 -8.53 -27.68 -14.43
C GLY A 67 -9.93 -27.70 -15.06
N THR A 68 -10.80 -26.79 -14.63
CA THR A 68 -12.15 -26.59 -15.17
C THR A 68 -12.42 -25.13 -15.50
N GLY A 69 -13.29 -24.86 -16.45
CA GLY A 69 -13.60 -23.49 -16.90
C GLY A 69 -12.41 -22.85 -17.59
N SER A 70 -12.00 -21.66 -17.20
CA SER A 70 -10.82 -20.96 -17.73
C SER A 70 -9.50 -21.70 -17.47
N LEU A 71 -9.48 -22.64 -16.53
CA LEU A 71 -8.33 -23.48 -16.15
C LEU A 71 -8.40 -24.88 -16.79
N ALA A 72 -9.27 -25.13 -17.76
CA ALA A 72 -9.54 -26.48 -18.30
C ALA A 72 -8.29 -27.21 -18.83
N ASN A 73 -7.21 -26.51 -19.16
CA ASN A 73 -5.94 -27.06 -19.58
C ASN A 73 -4.77 -26.65 -18.67
N LYS A 74 -5.06 -26.08 -17.50
CA LYS A 74 -4.08 -25.69 -16.48
C LYS A 74 -4.39 -26.40 -15.18
N PRO A 75 -3.86 -27.58 -14.94
CA PRO A 75 -4.06 -28.30 -13.67
C PRO A 75 -3.39 -27.61 -12.47
N VAL A 76 -2.48 -26.68 -12.72
CA VAL A 76 -1.75 -25.91 -11.71
C VAL A 76 -1.68 -24.45 -12.15
N GLU A 77 -1.96 -23.55 -11.22
CA GLU A 77 -1.68 -22.12 -11.32
C GLU A 77 -0.69 -21.76 -10.20
N ALA A 78 0.56 -21.50 -10.58
CA ALA A 78 1.64 -21.25 -9.65
C ALA A 78 2.00 -19.77 -9.60
N VAL A 79 2.33 -19.30 -8.40
CA VAL A 79 3.00 -18.03 -8.11
C VAL A 79 4.31 -18.33 -7.39
N ALA A 80 5.04 -17.32 -6.90
CA ALA A 80 6.37 -17.53 -6.34
C ALA A 80 6.44 -18.54 -5.20
N TYR A 81 5.45 -18.54 -4.30
CA TYR A 81 5.47 -19.34 -3.07
C TYR A 81 4.27 -20.25 -2.89
N GLU A 82 3.35 -20.23 -3.83
CA GLU A 82 2.11 -20.99 -3.78
C GLU A 82 1.72 -21.54 -5.15
N ALA A 83 0.93 -22.62 -5.15
CA ALA A 83 0.32 -23.15 -6.36
C ALA A 83 -1.08 -23.70 -6.07
N VAL A 84 -2.07 -23.25 -6.81
CA VAL A 84 -3.41 -23.82 -6.78
C VAL A 84 -3.46 -25.01 -7.74
N CYS A 85 -3.77 -26.19 -7.21
CA CYS A 85 -3.84 -27.43 -7.95
C CYS A 85 -5.29 -27.90 -8.08
N LEU A 86 -5.64 -28.48 -9.22
CA LEU A 86 -6.97 -28.98 -9.53
C LEU A 86 -6.89 -30.46 -9.90
N GLY A 87 -7.83 -31.26 -9.38
CA GLY A 87 -7.91 -32.69 -9.62
C GLY A 87 -9.35 -33.20 -9.63
N ALA A 88 -9.48 -34.43 -10.11
CA ALA A 88 -10.77 -35.13 -10.08
C ALA A 88 -10.57 -36.64 -9.99
N VAL A 89 -11.49 -37.33 -9.28
CA VAL A 89 -11.66 -38.78 -9.42
C VAL A 89 -12.65 -39.02 -10.54
N THR A 90 -12.19 -39.69 -11.60
CA THR A 90 -13.02 -40.01 -12.77
C THR A 90 -13.74 -41.32 -12.62
N GLN A 91 -13.24 -42.24 -11.78
CA GLN A 91 -13.84 -43.52 -11.51
C GLN A 91 -13.40 -44.03 -10.11
N ASP A 92 -14.34 -44.35 -9.25
CA ASP A 92 -14.10 -44.92 -7.92
C ASP A 92 -14.34 -46.45 -7.85
N HIS A 93 -14.80 -47.02 -8.96
CA HIS A 93 -15.15 -48.43 -9.08
C HIS A 93 -16.21 -48.93 -8.08
N GLY A 94 -17.03 -48.00 -7.55
CA GLY A 94 -18.08 -48.30 -6.57
C GLY A 94 -17.56 -48.42 -5.12
N PHE A 95 -16.33 -47.96 -4.85
CA PHE A 95 -15.73 -47.92 -3.51
C PHE A 95 -15.64 -46.50 -3.01
N THR A 96 -15.94 -46.29 -1.75
CA THR A 96 -15.85 -44.98 -1.12
C THR A 96 -14.41 -44.45 -1.18
N VAL A 97 -14.25 -43.25 -1.70
CA VAL A 97 -12.96 -42.54 -1.66
C VAL A 97 -12.77 -41.93 -0.27
N GLU A 98 -11.76 -42.41 0.46
CA GLU A 98 -11.48 -42.07 1.85
C GLU A 98 -10.60 -40.80 1.98
N GLU A 99 -9.63 -40.64 1.07
CA GLU A 99 -8.66 -39.55 1.06
C GLU A 99 -8.36 -39.14 -0.38
N TYR A 100 -8.19 -37.87 -0.65
CA TYR A 100 -7.75 -37.35 -1.95
C TYR A 100 -7.03 -36.02 -1.79
N GLY A 101 -6.20 -35.66 -2.76
CA GLY A 101 -5.39 -34.45 -2.73
C GLY A 101 -4.25 -34.50 -3.72
N PHE A 102 -3.14 -33.88 -3.36
CA PHE A 102 -1.95 -33.77 -4.21
C PHE A 102 -0.69 -34.15 -3.45
N CYS A 103 0.20 -34.86 -4.13
CA CYS A 103 1.59 -35.06 -3.69
C CYS A 103 2.53 -34.40 -4.67
N TYR A 104 3.60 -33.79 -4.16
CA TYR A 104 4.53 -33.00 -4.95
C TYR A 104 5.96 -33.07 -4.45
N SER A 105 6.92 -32.84 -5.35
CA SER A 105 8.36 -32.91 -5.07
C SER A 105 9.14 -32.06 -6.07
N THR A 106 10.31 -31.60 -5.67
CA THR A 106 11.31 -31.00 -6.57
C THR A 106 12.26 -32.06 -7.16
N GLU A 107 12.36 -33.22 -6.55
CA GLU A 107 13.32 -34.28 -6.89
C GLU A 107 12.66 -35.44 -7.62
N SER A 108 11.57 -35.97 -7.08
CA SER A 108 10.87 -37.12 -7.65
C SER A 108 9.96 -36.72 -8.80
N ARG A 109 10.20 -37.25 -9.98
CA ARG A 109 9.31 -37.10 -11.15
C ARG A 109 8.00 -37.87 -11.02
N GLN A 110 7.89 -38.78 -10.07
CA GLN A 110 6.67 -39.52 -9.76
C GLN A 110 6.41 -39.46 -8.25
N PRO A 111 6.02 -38.29 -7.72
CA PRO A 111 5.76 -38.17 -6.29
C PRO A 111 4.63 -39.11 -5.83
N THR A 112 4.78 -39.67 -4.63
CA THR A 112 3.77 -40.50 -3.97
C THR A 112 3.44 -39.93 -2.60
N VAL A 113 2.34 -40.37 -2.01
CA VAL A 113 1.93 -39.90 -0.68
C VAL A 113 2.86 -40.35 0.44
N GLU A 114 3.67 -41.37 0.22
CA GLU A 114 4.62 -41.90 1.21
C GLU A 114 6.00 -41.25 1.10
N SER A 115 6.45 -40.91 -0.12
CA SER A 115 7.82 -40.46 -0.39
C SER A 115 7.95 -38.95 -0.66
N SER A 116 6.86 -38.20 -0.62
CA SER A 116 6.84 -36.79 -1.05
C SER A 116 5.98 -35.94 -0.13
N GLN A 117 6.04 -34.62 -0.31
CA GLN A 117 5.11 -33.71 0.37
C GLN A 117 3.69 -33.93 -0.16
N LYS A 118 2.71 -33.83 0.71
CA LYS A 118 1.29 -33.97 0.34
C LYS A 118 0.41 -32.88 0.94
N VAL A 119 -0.65 -32.54 0.22
CA VAL A 119 -1.74 -31.70 0.71
C VAL A 119 -3.04 -32.43 0.44
N GLN A 120 -3.84 -32.63 1.48
CA GLN A 120 -5.17 -33.21 1.37
C GLN A 120 -6.17 -32.13 0.91
N ALA A 121 -7.03 -32.48 -0.03
CA ALA A 121 -8.14 -31.63 -0.43
C ALA A 121 -9.40 -31.96 0.41
N MET A 122 -10.27 -30.98 0.59
CA MET A 122 -11.46 -31.09 1.45
C MET A 122 -12.76 -30.93 0.66
N ASP A 123 -12.68 -30.63 -0.62
CA ASP A 123 -13.85 -30.36 -1.50
C ASP A 123 -14.65 -31.59 -1.84
N GLY A 124 -15.15 -31.98 -2.80
CA GLY A 124 -15.73 -33.28 -3.15
C GLY A 124 -14.78 -34.11 -4.01
N ALA A 125 -14.71 -35.40 -3.79
CA ALA A 125 -13.79 -36.28 -4.52
C ALA A 125 -13.94 -36.25 -6.06
N GLN A 126 -15.14 -35.97 -6.57
CA GLN A 126 -15.37 -35.85 -8.01
C GLN A 126 -14.60 -34.68 -8.65
N ARG A 127 -14.40 -33.60 -7.89
CA ARG A 127 -13.58 -32.47 -8.26
C ARG A 127 -13.05 -31.87 -6.99
N PHE A 128 -11.76 -31.65 -6.93
CA PHE A 128 -11.11 -31.13 -5.75
C PHE A 128 -9.99 -30.17 -6.12
N SER A 129 -9.72 -29.26 -5.21
CA SER A 129 -8.64 -28.30 -5.28
C SER A 129 -7.84 -28.28 -4.00
N ALA A 130 -6.59 -27.88 -4.07
CA ALA A 130 -5.80 -27.53 -2.91
C ALA A 130 -4.73 -26.50 -3.29
N THR A 131 -4.37 -25.68 -2.32
CA THR A 131 -3.26 -24.73 -2.46
C THR A 131 -2.01 -25.33 -1.81
N LEU A 132 -0.98 -25.50 -2.60
CA LEU A 132 0.37 -25.82 -2.10
C LEU A 132 0.99 -24.51 -1.62
N THR A 133 1.45 -24.45 -0.39
CA THR A 133 2.07 -23.28 0.22
C THR A 133 3.51 -23.56 0.63
N GLY A 134 4.31 -22.49 0.86
CA GLY A 134 5.71 -22.63 1.26
C GLY A 134 6.61 -23.17 0.16
N LEU A 135 6.23 -22.97 -1.09
CA LEU A 135 7.06 -23.34 -2.24
C LEU A 135 8.26 -22.38 -2.36
N THR A 136 9.27 -22.78 -3.09
CA THR A 136 10.42 -21.94 -3.42
C THR A 136 10.20 -21.27 -4.78
N ALA A 137 10.45 -19.97 -4.86
CA ALA A 137 10.31 -19.21 -6.11
C ALA A 137 11.27 -19.73 -7.20
N SER A 138 10.91 -19.53 -8.47
CA SER A 138 11.69 -19.94 -9.64
C SER A 138 12.12 -21.42 -9.63
N THR A 139 11.32 -22.29 -9.00
CA THR A 139 11.66 -23.69 -8.77
C THR A 139 10.71 -24.62 -9.50
N LYS A 140 11.26 -25.62 -10.15
CA LYS A 140 10.51 -26.66 -10.84
C LYS A 140 10.00 -27.72 -9.85
N TYR A 141 8.70 -28.03 -9.96
CA TYR A 141 8.02 -29.05 -9.19
C TYR A 141 7.37 -30.09 -10.08
N TYR A 142 7.23 -31.29 -9.55
CA TYR A 142 6.46 -32.39 -10.09
C TYR A 142 5.29 -32.64 -9.14
N MET A 143 4.08 -32.75 -9.66
CA MET A 143 2.88 -32.94 -8.87
C MET A 143 2.01 -34.05 -9.47
N ARG A 144 1.37 -34.81 -8.61
CA ARG A 144 0.30 -35.77 -8.98
C ARG A 144 -0.89 -35.58 -8.08
N ALA A 145 -2.08 -35.60 -8.66
CA ALA A 145 -3.30 -35.80 -7.87
C ALA A 145 -3.38 -37.26 -7.43
N TYR A 146 -3.88 -37.51 -6.24
CA TYR A 146 -4.11 -38.86 -5.73
C TYR A 146 -5.51 -38.99 -5.11
N ALA A 147 -5.99 -40.22 -5.07
CA ALA A 147 -7.15 -40.62 -4.30
C ALA A 147 -6.99 -42.02 -3.77
N LYS A 148 -7.47 -42.28 -2.55
CA LYS A 148 -7.36 -43.54 -1.84
C LYS A 148 -8.75 -44.10 -1.56
N ASN A 149 -8.91 -45.40 -1.79
CA ASN A 149 -10.03 -46.20 -1.26
C ASN A 149 -9.50 -47.44 -0.54
N GLU A 150 -10.36 -48.30 -0.05
CA GLU A 150 -9.96 -49.54 0.63
C GLU A 150 -9.12 -50.52 -0.23
N LYS A 151 -9.11 -50.36 -1.55
CA LYS A 151 -8.34 -51.18 -2.50
C LYS A 151 -6.95 -50.61 -2.81
N GLY A 152 -6.67 -49.38 -2.43
CA GLY A 152 -5.39 -48.76 -2.62
C GLY A 152 -5.46 -47.31 -3.11
N ILE A 153 -4.30 -46.79 -3.57
CA ILE A 153 -4.14 -45.40 -3.98
C ILE A 153 -3.98 -45.33 -5.49
N GLY A 154 -4.82 -44.53 -6.12
CA GLY A 154 -4.69 -44.16 -7.53
C GLY A 154 -4.03 -42.81 -7.68
N TYR A 155 -3.24 -42.61 -8.70
CA TYR A 155 -2.51 -41.39 -9.02
C TYR A 155 -2.80 -40.94 -10.43
N SER A 156 -2.83 -39.64 -10.64
CA SER A 156 -2.81 -39.06 -11.98
C SER A 156 -1.46 -39.23 -12.68
N SER A 157 -1.40 -38.91 -13.97
CA SER A 157 -0.15 -38.58 -14.62
C SER A 157 0.54 -37.42 -13.90
N THR A 158 1.87 -37.36 -13.98
CA THR A 158 2.65 -36.27 -13.40
C THR A 158 2.44 -34.98 -14.18
N VAL A 159 2.21 -33.91 -13.46
CA VAL A 159 2.19 -32.53 -13.97
C VAL A 159 3.47 -31.85 -13.52
N GLU A 160 4.19 -31.26 -14.46
CA GLU A 160 5.35 -30.41 -14.20
C GLU A 160 4.90 -28.95 -14.19
N PHE A 161 5.33 -28.18 -13.20
CA PHE A 161 5.15 -26.73 -13.17
C PHE A 161 6.37 -26.05 -12.58
N THR A 162 6.55 -24.80 -12.87
CA THR A 162 7.60 -23.96 -12.28
C THR A 162 6.93 -22.79 -11.60
N THR A 163 7.31 -22.54 -10.34
CA THR A 163 6.87 -21.37 -9.59
C THR A 163 7.43 -20.11 -10.24
N ASP A 164 6.67 -19.04 -10.17
CA ASP A 164 7.11 -17.76 -10.69
C ASP A 164 8.30 -17.22 -9.90
N LYS A 165 8.96 -16.24 -10.49
CA LYS A 165 9.96 -15.43 -9.81
C LYS A 165 9.29 -14.58 -8.74
N GLU A 166 9.97 -14.38 -7.61
CA GLU A 166 9.52 -13.45 -6.57
C GLU A 166 9.41 -12.02 -7.13
N GLN A 167 8.33 -11.35 -6.81
CA GLN A 167 8.14 -9.95 -7.17
C GLN A 167 8.74 -9.06 -6.09
N VAL A 168 9.92 -8.55 -6.36
CA VAL A 168 10.64 -7.65 -5.46
C VAL A 168 10.42 -6.19 -5.91
N VAL A 169 10.08 -5.34 -4.95
CA VAL A 169 9.98 -3.89 -5.14
C VAL A 169 10.99 -3.20 -4.22
N SER A 170 11.81 -2.35 -4.78
CA SER A 170 12.65 -1.46 -4.00
C SER A 170 12.07 -0.03 -4.01
N LEU A 171 12.05 0.59 -2.84
CA LEU A 171 11.59 1.95 -2.63
C LEU A 171 12.76 2.77 -2.08
N THR A 172 13.05 3.92 -2.69
CA THR A 172 14.00 4.86 -2.10
C THR A 172 13.45 5.38 -0.77
N GLN A 173 14.30 5.96 0.05
CA GLN A 173 13.83 6.67 1.24
C GLN A 173 12.82 7.75 0.83
N ALA A 174 11.71 7.82 1.53
CA ALA A 174 10.68 8.81 1.29
C ALA A 174 11.17 10.21 1.66
N THR A 175 10.63 11.24 1.00
CA THR A 175 10.95 12.65 1.27
C THR A 175 9.67 13.46 1.37
N VAL A 176 9.64 14.41 2.30
CA VAL A 176 8.54 15.39 2.39
C VAL A 176 8.79 16.46 1.35
N THR A 177 7.89 16.66 0.40
CA THR A 177 8.00 17.63 -0.70
C THR A 177 7.13 18.87 -0.50
N ALA A 178 6.10 18.79 0.32
CA ALA A 178 5.30 19.92 0.79
C ALA A 178 4.78 19.63 2.19
N LEU A 179 4.72 20.65 3.03
CA LEU A 179 4.32 20.54 4.43
C LEU A 179 3.51 21.79 4.82
N THR A 180 2.49 21.58 5.64
CA THR A 180 1.71 22.62 6.30
C THR A 180 1.43 22.22 7.74
N SER A 181 0.62 22.99 8.44
CA SER A 181 0.17 22.65 9.80
C SER A 181 -0.77 21.43 9.85
N SER A 182 -1.34 21.00 8.74
CA SER A 182 -2.33 19.91 8.71
C SER A 182 -2.17 18.93 7.55
N THR A 183 -1.18 19.14 6.67
CA THR A 183 -0.93 18.27 5.52
C THR A 183 0.55 18.01 5.30
N ALA A 184 0.89 16.86 4.73
CA ALA A 184 2.24 16.53 4.28
C ALA A 184 2.16 15.78 2.94
N THR A 185 2.83 16.27 1.91
CA THR A 185 3.02 15.55 0.65
C THR A 185 4.35 14.83 0.69
N ILE A 186 4.31 13.51 0.48
CA ILE A 186 5.48 12.64 0.59
C ILE A 186 5.68 11.91 -0.73
N THR A 187 6.93 11.81 -1.16
CA THR A 187 7.32 11.16 -2.41
C THR A 187 8.47 10.19 -2.19
N ALA A 188 8.44 9.05 -2.89
CA ALA A 188 9.54 8.10 -3.00
C ALA A 188 9.62 7.55 -4.43
N LEU A 189 10.81 7.25 -4.93
CA LEU A 189 10.97 6.52 -6.19
C LEU A 189 10.80 5.03 -5.93
N MET A 190 10.25 4.34 -6.91
CA MET A 190 9.98 2.91 -6.87
C MET A 190 10.66 2.26 -8.08
N ALA A 191 11.38 1.16 -7.83
CA ALA A 191 11.95 0.32 -8.88
C ALA A 191 11.48 -1.13 -8.69
N TYR A 192 11.04 -1.76 -9.77
CA TYR A 192 10.61 -3.15 -9.82
C TYR A 192 10.85 -3.72 -11.22
N GLU A 193 10.91 -5.04 -11.33
CA GLU A 193 11.01 -5.70 -12.63
C GLU A 193 9.69 -5.58 -13.40
N THR A 194 9.78 -5.55 -14.71
CA THR A 194 8.63 -5.32 -15.63
C THR A 194 7.48 -6.32 -15.49
N GLU A 195 7.75 -7.51 -14.95
CA GLU A 195 6.76 -8.55 -14.72
C GLU A 195 6.05 -8.44 -13.36
N SER A 196 6.51 -7.52 -12.49
CA SER A 196 5.90 -7.33 -11.18
C SER A 196 4.57 -6.56 -11.30
N VAL A 197 3.52 -7.11 -10.73
CA VAL A 197 2.21 -6.46 -10.67
C VAL A 197 2.04 -5.77 -9.32
N ILE A 198 2.04 -4.44 -9.35
CA ILE A 198 1.73 -3.64 -8.18
C ILE A 198 0.21 -3.62 -7.96
N LYS A 199 -0.26 -4.20 -6.87
CA LYS A 199 -1.67 -4.21 -6.48
C LYS A 199 -2.11 -2.90 -5.86
N GLU A 200 -1.25 -2.32 -5.03
CA GLU A 200 -1.48 -1.06 -4.32
C GLU A 200 -0.13 -0.42 -4.00
N LYS A 201 -0.07 0.90 -4.03
CA LYS A 201 1.08 1.68 -3.55
C LYS A 201 0.59 2.94 -2.85
N GLY A 202 1.42 3.52 -1.98
CA GLY A 202 1.05 4.73 -1.25
C GLY A 202 2.02 5.07 -0.13
N ILE A 203 1.54 5.89 0.79
CA ILE A 203 2.25 6.29 2.00
C ILE A 203 1.48 5.78 3.21
N CYS A 204 2.13 5.03 4.10
CA CYS A 204 1.63 4.75 5.43
C CYS A 204 2.28 5.70 6.45
N TYR A 205 1.52 6.11 7.47
CA TYR A 205 1.94 7.11 8.44
C TYR A 205 1.32 6.87 9.83
N GLY A 206 1.93 7.46 10.84
CA GLY A 206 1.46 7.38 12.21
C GLY A 206 2.31 8.20 13.17
N LYS A 207 2.06 8.05 14.46
CA LYS A 207 2.86 8.67 15.54
C LYS A 207 4.07 7.82 15.91
N ASP A 208 3.96 6.52 15.74
CA ASP A 208 5.01 5.56 16.06
C ASP A 208 5.94 5.37 14.86
N SER A 209 7.19 5.02 15.13
CA SER A 209 8.18 4.71 14.10
C SER A 209 7.82 3.44 13.31
N ASN A 210 8.26 3.39 12.07
CA ASN A 210 8.03 2.29 11.14
C ASN A 210 6.52 1.97 10.91
N PRO A 211 5.69 2.94 10.55
CA PRO A 211 4.28 2.71 10.28
C PRO A 211 4.09 1.67 9.17
N THR A 212 3.01 0.90 9.26
CA THR A 212 2.64 -0.13 8.30
C THR A 212 1.30 0.17 7.63
N VAL A 213 0.94 -0.60 6.61
CA VAL A 213 -0.33 -0.46 5.88
C VAL A 213 -1.57 -0.80 6.74
N GLU A 214 -1.37 -1.39 7.91
CA GLU A 214 -2.43 -1.68 8.89
C GLU A 214 -2.86 -0.42 9.69
N GLY A 215 -2.02 0.62 9.70
CA GLY A 215 -2.29 1.91 10.33
C GLY A 215 -2.88 2.94 9.37
N GLY A 216 -2.53 4.21 9.60
CA GLY A 216 -2.90 5.30 8.68
C GLY A 216 -2.20 5.13 7.33
N LYS A 217 -2.95 5.21 6.23
CA LYS A 217 -2.38 5.17 4.89
C LYS A 217 -3.13 6.05 3.90
N VAL A 218 -2.41 6.50 2.87
CA VAL A 218 -2.95 7.18 1.69
C VAL A 218 -2.43 6.47 0.45
N THR A 219 -3.33 6.04 -0.41
CA THR A 219 -2.99 5.33 -1.66
C THR A 219 -2.61 6.30 -2.77
N ASP A 220 -1.68 5.89 -3.62
CA ASP A 220 -1.35 6.54 -4.89
C ASP A 220 -1.86 5.70 -6.06
N SER A 221 -2.86 6.21 -6.77
CA SER A 221 -3.47 5.54 -7.92
C SER A 221 -2.74 5.78 -9.24
N SER A 222 -1.65 6.54 -9.24
CA SER A 222 -0.86 6.79 -10.45
C SER A 222 -0.14 5.52 -10.93
N THR A 223 0.12 5.43 -12.23
CA THR A 223 0.87 4.32 -12.85
C THR A 223 2.38 4.58 -12.92
N GLU A 224 2.85 5.71 -12.35
CA GLU A 224 4.26 6.06 -12.39
C GLU A 224 5.12 5.14 -11.50
N GLN A 225 6.38 4.97 -11.86
CA GLN A 225 7.39 4.31 -11.00
C GLN A 225 7.85 5.24 -9.86
N LYS A 226 6.88 5.85 -9.24
CA LYS A 226 7.01 6.77 -8.13
C LYS A 226 5.79 6.62 -7.24
N VAL A 227 5.96 6.84 -5.97
CA VAL A 227 4.87 6.96 -4.99
C VAL A 227 4.78 8.42 -4.58
N THR A 228 3.60 9.01 -4.72
CA THR A 228 3.33 10.37 -4.23
C THR A 228 1.95 10.42 -3.61
N ALA A 229 1.87 10.83 -2.35
CA ALA A 229 0.58 10.99 -1.68
C ALA A 229 0.61 12.17 -0.71
N THR A 230 -0.55 12.80 -0.52
CA THR A 230 -0.75 13.89 0.43
C THR A 230 -1.57 13.39 1.60
N ILE A 231 -0.95 13.35 2.77
CA ILE A 231 -1.62 13.08 4.04
C ILE A 231 -2.34 14.35 4.46
N THR A 232 -3.57 14.23 4.92
CA THR A 232 -4.41 15.33 5.39
C THR A 232 -4.93 15.07 6.81
N GLY A 233 -5.42 16.12 7.49
CA GLY A 233 -5.96 15.98 8.84
C GLY A 233 -4.90 15.74 9.92
N LEU A 234 -3.66 16.13 9.66
CA LEU A 234 -2.60 16.10 10.66
C LEU A 234 -2.83 17.17 11.74
N THR A 235 -2.33 16.93 12.93
CA THR A 235 -2.35 17.88 14.05
C THR A 235 -1.16 18.82 13.93
N GLU A 236 -1.42 20.09 14.09
CA GLU A 236 -0.44 21.18 14.05
C GLU A 236 0.67 21.00 15.14
N GLY A 237 1.92 21.16 14.74
CA GLY A 237 3.09 21.08 15.62
C GLY A 237 3.45 19.68 16.10
N ASP A 238 2.74 18.65 15.63
CA ASP A 238 2.96 17.28 16.02
C ASP A 238 4.02 16.58 15.15
N THR A 239 4.66 15.58 15.77
CA THR A 239 5.62 14.69 15.11
C THR A 239 4.90 13.48 14.51
N TYR A 240 5.26 13.14 13.29
CA TYR A 240 4.77 11.99 12.54
C TYR A 240 5.92 11.19 11.92
N HIS A 241 5.66 9.93 11.72
CA HIS A 241 6.48 9.00 10.95
C HIS A 241 5.76 8.59 9.68
N ALA A 242 6.49 8.36 8.61
CA ALA A 242 5.92 7.89 7.36
C ALA A 242 6.88 7.01 6.56
N ARG A 243 6.31 6.10 5.77
CA ARG A 243 7.00 5.22 4.83
C ARG A 243 6.22 5.13 3.53
N ALA A 244 6.91 5.12 2.41
CA ALA A 244 6.31 4.67 1.17
C ALA A 244 6.14 3.14 1.21
N TYR A 245 5.07 2.64 0.62
CA TYR A 245 4.82 1.20 0.49
C TYR A 245 4.37 0.82 -0.91
N ALA A 246 4.59 -0.44 -1.26
CA ALA A 246 4.03 -1.10 -2.43
C ALA A 246 3.64 -2.53 -2.08
N ILE A 247 2.45 -2.95 -2.50
CA ILE A 247 1.91 -4.29 -2.29
C ILE A 247 1.91 -5.02 -3.63
N THR A 248 2.55 -6.19 -3.65
CA THR A 248 2.49 -7.14 -4.77
C THR A 248 1.65 -8.36 -4.35
N ARG A 249 1.63 -9.40 -5.17
CA ARG A 249 1.09 -10.70 -4.77
C ARG A 249 1.95 -11.41 -3.73
N ASP A 250 3.26 -11.12 -3.69
CA ASP A 250 4.23 -11.85 -2.88
C ASP A 250 4.56 -11.14 -1.56
N GLY A 251 4.03 -9.92 -1.34
CA GLY A 251 4.20 -9.21 -0.07
C GLY A 251 4.07 -7.70 -0.16
N THR A 252 4.33 -7.06 0.97
CA THR A 252 4.36 -5.61 1.13
C THR A 252 5.79 -5.14 1.35
N PHE A 253 6.22 -4.21 0.51
CA PHE A 253 7.54 -3.61 0.54
C PHE A 253 7.45 -2.17 1.06
N TYR A 254 8.42 -1.76 1.86
CA TYR A 254 8.45 -0.45 2.48
C TYR A 254 9.77 0.28 2.22
N SER A 255 9.71 1.60 2.14
CA SER A 255 10.90 2.45 2.24
C SER A 255 11.45 2.49 3.66
N GLY A 256 12.60 3.14 3.85
CA GLY A 256 13.03 3.58 5.17
C GLY A 256 12.00 4.50 5.82
N ASP A 257 11.98 4.50 7.16
CA ASP A 257 11.13 5.40 7.96
C ASP A 257 11.68 6.83 7.90
N ILE A 258 10.77 7.79 7.76
CA ILE A 258 11.09 9.22 7.90
C ILE A 258 10.26 9.81 9.03
N GLN A 259 10.85 10.74 9.75
CA GLN A 259 10.19 11.56 10.75
C GLN A 259 10.03 12.99 10.25
N PHE A 260 8.89 13.62 10.49
CA PHE A 260 8.63 15.01 10.19
C PHE A 260 7.71 15.64 11.22
N ASN A 261 7.80 16.97 11.37
CA ASN A 261 6.93 17.75 12.27
C ASN A 261 6.06 18.64 11.40
N THR A 262 4.76 18.64 11.64
CA THR A 262 3.86 19.61 11.01
C THR A 262 4.21 21.03 11.42
N GLU A 263 3.94 22.00 10.53
CA GLU A 263 4.19 23.40 10.82
C GLU A 263 3.29 23.90 11.96
N THR A 264 3.80 24.85 12.74
CA THR A 264 2.98 25.59 13.72
C THR A 264 2.51 26.88 13.09
N THR A 265 1.25 27.22 13.32
CA THR A 265 0.64 28.47 12.85
C THR A 265 0.42 29.45 14.00
N PHE A 266 0.55 30.75 13.74
CA PHE A 266 0.42 31.80 14.73
C PHE A 266 -0.14 33.08 14.09
N ALA A 267 -0.50 34.07 14.93
CA ALA A 267 -0.92 35.39 14.45
C ALA A 267 0.21 36.07 13.66
N PRO A 268 -0.07 36.86 12.63
CA PRO A 268 0.96 37.53 11.83
C PRO A 268 1.89 38.40 12.69
N THR A 269 3.13 38.55 12.26
CA THR A 269 4.02 39.57 12.85
C THR A 269 4.18 40.73 11.87
N VAL A 270 4.11 41.95 12.41
CA VAL A 270 4.14 43.18 11.62
C VAL A 270 5.30 44.04 12.05
N ALA A 271 6.08 44.53 11.09
CA ALA A 271 7.17 45.44 11.32
C ALA A 271 6.66 46.80 11.83
N GLN A 272 7.57 47.55 12.49
CA GLN A 272 7.28 48.91 12.96
C GLN A 272 6.78 49.80 11.79
N PRO A 273 5.68 50.56 11.95
CA PRO A 273 5.20 51.44 10.93
C PRO A 273 6.11 52.65 10.81
N ARG A 274 6.12 53.24 9.62
CA ARG A 274 6.76 54.52 9.36
C ARG A 274 5.71 55.50 8.94
N VAL A 275 5.61 56.65 9.66
CA VAL A 275 4.75 57.76 9.34
C VAL A 275 5.47 58.80 8.48
N TYR A 276 4.86 59.33 7.47
CA TYR A 276 5.43 60.31 6.56
C TYR A 276 4.35 61.20 5.93
N ASP A 277 4.69 62.23 5.17
CA ASP A 277 3.80 63.18 4.54
C ASP A 277 2.75 63.76 5.53
N LEU A 278 3.29 64.24 6.69
CA LEU A 278 2.48 64.87 7.73
C LEU A 278 1.86 66.19 7.25
N THR A 279 0.54 66.34 7.45
CA THR A 279 -0.18 67.58 7.24
C THR A 279 -0.96 67.95 8.51
N GLU A 280 -1.73 69.03 8.49
CA GLU A 280 -2.57 69.44 9.61
C GLU A 280 -3.67 68.41 9.91
N ASN A 281 -4.22 67.79 8.88
CA ASN A 281 -5.39 66.91 9.00
C ASN A 281 -5.11 65.50 8.47
N GLY A 282 -3.85 65.13 8.22
CA GLY A 282 -3.54 63.84 7.67
C GLY A 282 -2.08 63.38 7.83
N ALA A 283 -1.86 62.09 7.60
CA ALA A 283 -0.55 61.44 7.57
C ALA A 283 -0.62 60.22 6.65
N LYS A 284 0.50 59.83 6.07
CA LYS A 284 0.64 58.54 5.41
C LYS A 284 1.41 57.58 6.30
N VAL A 285 0.95 56.32 6.33
CA VAL A 285 1.61 55.30 7.12
C VAL A 285 1.90 54.08 6.24
N LYS A 286 3.14 53.59 6.33
CA LYS A 286 3.55 52.36 5.70
C LYS A 286 4.14 51.39 6.71
N ALA A 287 3.86 50.09 6.53
CA ALA A 287 4.47 49.00 7.26
C ALA A 287 4.60 47.74 6.37
N THR A 288 5.15 46.66 6.91
CA THR A 288 5.25 45.40 6.20
C THR A 288 4.92 44.25 7.15
N ILE A 289 4.17 43.26 6.67
CA ILE A 289 3.97 42.01 7.38
C ILE A 289 5.23 41.19 7.24
N SER A 290 5.91 40.92 8.35
CA SER A 290 7.17 40.15 8.39
C SER A 290 6.94 38.67 8.16
N THR A 291 5.84 38.13 8.72
CA THR A 291 5.33 36.78 8.43
C THR A 291 3.81 36.75 8.63
N ASN A 292 3.12 36.00 7.77
CA ASN A 292 1.68 35.75 7.89
C ASN A 292 1.31 34.68 8.94
N GLY A 293 2.30 34.09 9.62
CA GLY A 293 2.09 33.05 10.62
C GLY A 293 1.65 31.70 10.03
N GLY A 294 1.93 31.44 8.75
CA GLY A 294 1.59 30.19 8.06
C GLY A 294 0.10 30.14 7.61
N LEU A 295 -0.63 31.24 7.71
CA LEU A 295 -2.05 31.32 7.34
C LEU A 295 -2.32 32.58 6.50
N GLU A 296 -3.41 32.54 5.73
CA GLU A 296 -3.87 33.68 4.96
C GLU A 296 -4.21 34.87 5.87
N VAL A 297 -3.73 36.06 5.48
CA VAL A 297 -4.08 37.31 6.13
C VAL A 297 -5.43 37.80 5.62
N THR A 298 -6.41 37.86 6.51
CA THR A 298 -7.79 38.23 6.20
C THR A 298 -8.06 39.72 6.28
N GLU A 299 -7.31 40.47 7.13
CA GLU A 299 -7.41 41.92 7.28
C GLU A 299 -6.04 42.48 7.67
N LYS A 300 -5.69 43.64 7.12
CA LYS A 300 -4.45 44.36 7.47
C LYS A 300 -4.66 45.87 7.35
N GLY A 301 -3.89 46.63 8.14
CA GLY A 301 -4.01 48.08 8.17
C GLY A 301 -3.28 48.71 9.34
N VAL A 302 -3.74 49.83 9.80
CA VAL A 302 -3.27 50.50 11.00
C VAL A 302 -4.42 50.84 11.94
N CYS A 303 -4.18 50.77 13.22
CA CYS A 303 -5.03 51.35 14.25
C CYS A 303 -4.32 52.56 14.87
N TYR A 304 -5.05 53.61 15.17
CA TYR A 304 -4.46 54.86 15.70
C TYR A 304 -5.42 55.56 16.70
N SER A 305 -4.84 56.34 17.59
CA SER A 305 -5.59 57.05 18.62
C SER A 305 -4.77 58.24 19.12
N SER A 306 -5.43 59.32 19.52
CA SER A 306 -4.79 60.45 20.22
C SER A 306 -4.79 60.30 21.74
N THR A 307 -5.60 59.34 22.27
CA THR A 307 -5.80 59.15 23.72
C THR A 307 -5.26 57.81 24.20
N ASN A 308 -5.24 56.80 23.35
CA ASN A 308 -4.71 55.50 23.67
C ASN A 308 -3.27 55.34 23.13
N SER A 309 -2.28 55.21 24.04
CA SER A 309 -0.85 55.07 23.67
C SER A 309 -0.53 53.70 23.08
N LYS A 310 -1.44 52.72 23.11
CA LYS A 310 -1.33 51.37 22.49
C LYS A 310 -2.59 51.03 21.73
N PRO A 311 -2.87 51.71 20.60
CA PRO A 311 -4.10 51.47 19.87
C PRO A 311 -4.24 50.02 19.40
N THR A 312 -5.52 49.57 19.42
CA THR A 312 -5.95 48.23 19.02
C THR A 312 -7.06 48.33 17.97
N LEU A 313 -7.63 47.22 17.54
CA LEU A 313 -8.77 47.20 16.62
C LEU A 313 -10.04 47.86 17.20
N GLU A 314 -10.12 48.12 18.51
CA GLU A 314 -11.18 48.84 19.19
C GLU A 314 -11.07 50.35 19.00
N ASP A 315 -9.89 50.87 18.63
CA ASP A 315 -9.64 52.26 18.30
C ASP A 315 -9.94 52.52 16.81
N THR A 316 -9.69 53.73 16.35
CA THR A 316 -9.88 54.05 14.93
C THR A 316 -8.91 53.27 14.08
N LYS A 317 -9.44 52.63 13.02
CA LYS A 317 -8.63 51.85 12.08
C LYS A 317 -8.71 52.35 10.64
N ALA A 318 -7.61 52.20 9.90
CA ALA A 318 -7.55 52.40 8.47
C ALA A 318 -7.04 51.12 7.81
N ILE A 319 -7.81 50.58 6.86
CA ILE A 319 -7.53 49.31 6.19
C ILE A 319 -6.64 49.53 4.98
N SER A 320 -5.66 48.67 4.80
CA SER A 320 -4.80 48.61 3.61
C SER A 320 -5.37 47.62 2.59
N THR A 321 -5.48 48.03 1.34
CA THR A 321 -5.97 47.20 0.21
C THR A 321 -4.85 46.69 -0.68
N GLU A 322 -3.59 46.88 -0.27
CA GLU A 322 -2.43 46.38 -1.03
C GLU A 322 -2.51 44.84 -1.16
N ALA A 323 -2.20 44.32 -2.34
CA ALA A 323 -2.31 42.89 -2.62
C ALA A 323 -1.17 42.05 -2.01
N ASP A 324 -0.05 42.68 -1.66
CA ASP A 324 1.16 42.05 -1.13
C ASP A 324 1.26 42.16 0.42
N ASN A 325 2.42 41.85 0.98
CA ASN A 325 2.68 42.00 2.42
C ASN A 325 2.86 43.47 2.89
N ASN A 326 2.72 44.46 1.98
CA ASN A 326 2.79 45.82 2.36
C ASN A 326 1.45 46.32 2.99
N ILE A 327 1.60 47.21 3.93
CA ILE A 327 0.50 48.02 4.53
C ILE A 327 0.76 49.45 4.16
N LEU A 328 -0.14 50.05 3.40
CA LEU A 328 -0.09 51.43 3.00
C LEU A 328 -1.47 52.06 3.22
N VAL A 329 -1.54 53.08 4.04
CA VAL A 329 -2.77 53.78 4.36
C VAL A 329 -2.55 55.29 4.42
N ASN A 330 -3.61 56.04 4.07
CA ASN A 330 -3.70 57.45 4.26
C ASN A 330 -4.66 57.74 5.43
N LEU A 331 -4.14 58.37 6.46
CA LEU A 331 -4.94 58.86 7.59
C LEU A 331 -5.49 60.26 7.23
N GLY A 332 -6.78 60.46 7.33
CA GLY A 332 -7.45 61.74 7.15
C GLY A 332 -8.20 62.17 8.38
N ASP A 333 -8.78 63.36 8.36
CA ASP A 333 -9.62 63.92 9.42
C ASP A 333 -8.92 64.00 10.82
N LEU A 334 -7.62 64.11 10.80
CA LEU A 334 -6.81 64.32 12.02
C LEU A 334 -6.94 65.77 12.49
N GLN A 335 -6.75 66.02 13.79
CA GLN A 335 -6.69 67.35 14.36
C GLN A 335 -5.26 67.91 14.30
N GLY A 336 -5.15 69.18 13.87
CA GLY A 336 -3.87 69.86 13.75
C GLY A 336 -3.19 70.11 15.10
N GLY A 337 -1.87 69.85 15.16
CA GLY A 337 -1.05 69.99 16.39
C GLY A 337 -1.32 68.95 17.46
N VAL A 338 -2.01 67.86 17.13
CA VAL A 338 -2.30 66.74 18.05
C VAL A 338 -1.36 65.59 17.82
N THR A 339 -0.92 64.98 18.94
CA THR A 339 -0.09 63.82 18.93
C THR A 339 -0.94 62.55 18.83
N TYR A 340 -0.62 61.66 17.89
CA TYR A 340 -1.26 60.39 17.64
C TYR A 340 -0.26 59.25 17.86
N TYR A 341 -0.81 58.13 18.33
CA TYR A 341 -0.13 56.83 18.43
C TYR A 341 -0.66 55.93 17.34
N VAL A 342 0.16 55.23 16.60
CA VAL A 342 -0.24 54.32 15.52
C VAL A 342 0.48 52.98 15.64
N ARG A 343 -0.24 51.91 15.33
CA ARG A 343 0.29 50.56 15.16
C ARG A 343 -0.25 49.99 13.87
N ALA A 344 0.65 49.33 13.14
CA ALA A 344 0.22 48.47 12.06
C ALA A 344 -0.30 47.15 12.61
N PHE A 345 -1.28 46.55 11.94
CA PHE A 345 -1.82 45.26 12.30
C PHE A 345 -2.06 44.36 11.07
N ALA A 346 -2.06 43.07 11.30
CA ALA A 346 -2.51 42.05 10.36
C ALA A 346 -3.23 40.93 11.13
N THR A 347 -4.32 40.41 10.55
CA THR A 347 -5.18 39.38 11.18
C THR A 347 -5.19 38.13 10.29
N ASN A 348 -5.08 36.95 10.90
CA ASN A 348 -5.37 35.66 10.29
C ASN A 348 -6.28 34.83 11.23
N ALA A 349 -6.54 33.57 10.89
CA ALA A 349 -7.41 32.72 11.71
C ALA A 349 -6.89 32.44 13.13
N LYS A 350 -5.61 32.71 13.43
CA LYS A 350 -5.01 32.57 14.79
C LYS A 350 -5.09 33.86 15.59
N GLY A 351 -5.47 34.97 14.99
CA GLY A 351 -5.62 36.25 15.67
C GLY A 351 -4.92 37.41 14.99
N THR A 352 -4.86 38.53 15.69
CA THR A 352 -4.25 39.78 15.21
C THR A 352 -2.89 40.01 15.80
N GLY A 353 -1.91 40.16 14.90
CA GLY A 353 -0.58 40.61 15.27
C GLY A 353 -0.46 42.15 15.10
N TYR A 354 0.22 42.78 16.02
CA TYR A 354 0.44 44.21 16.01
C TYR A 354 1.95 44.52 16.00
N SER A 355 2.28 45.64 15.32
CA SER A 355 3.63 46.20 15.41
C SER A 355 3.89 46.86 16.78
N THR A 356 5.11 47.31 16.98
CA THR A 356 5.44 48.35 17.97
C THR A 356 4.64 49.64 17.66
N VAL A 357 4.48 50.50 18.65
CA VAL A 357 3.85 51.78 18.51
C VAL A 357 4.81 52.81 17.86
N GLU A 358 4.28 53.55 16.91
CA GLU A 358 4.96 54.76 16.39
C GLU A 358 4.12 55.95 16.83
N GLN A 359 4.80 57.07 17.16
CA GLN A 359 4.16 58.29 17.62
C GLN A 359 4.45 59.41 16.60
N PHE A 360 3.44 60.20 16.27
CA PHE A 360 3.63 61.36 15.40
C PHE A 360 2.70 62.51 15.83
N THR A 361 3.09 63.74 15.48
CA THR A 361 2.32 64.93 15.73
C THR A 361 1.96 65.59 14.40
N THR A 362 0.72 65.88 14.14
CA THR A 362 0.26 66.60 12.95
C THR A 362 0.76 68.05 12.95
N THR A 363 0.94 68.63 11.76
CA THR A 363 1.36 70.01 11.68
C THR A 363 0.23 70.96 12.16
N LYS A 364 0.59 72.06 12.69
CA LYS A 364 -0.38 73.10 13.07
C LYS A 364 -0.10 74.35 12.27
N HIS A 365 -1.11 74.83 11.55
CA HIS A 365 -1.03 76.17 10.95
C HIS A 365 -1.25 77.19 12.04
N THR A 366 -0.32 78.09 12.19
CA THR A 366 -0.51 79.31 12.95
C THR A 366 -1.05 80.37 12.01
N GLU A 367 -2.15 81.02 12.39
CA GLU A 367 -2.63 82.19 11.60
C GLU A 367 -1.46 83.18 11.49
N PRO A 368 -1.29 83.75 10.30
CA PRO A 368 -0.25 84.80 10.12
C PRO A 368 -0.59 85.98 11.01
N THR A 369 0.33 86.39 11.87
CA THR A 369 0.24 87.59 12.68
C THR A 369 0.57 88.82 11.76
N LEU A 370 -0.40 89.61 11.44
CA LEU A 370 -0.20 90.94 10.76
C LEU A 370 0.30 91.92 11.79
N ASN A 371 1.58 92.23 11.83
CA ASN A 371 2.14 93.30 12.61
C ASN A 371 2.14 94.61 11.82
N GLY A 372 1.23 95.57 12.20
CA GLY A 372 1.33 96.97 11.86
C GLY A 372 1.01 97.34 10.40
N LEU A 373 -0.20 97.78 10.18
CA LEU A 373 -0.52 98.53 8.97
C LEU A 373 0.04 99.98 9.12
N ASN A 374 1.17 100.27 8.46
CA ASN A 374 1.62 101.67 8.35
C ASN A 374 0.93 102.28 7.13
N VAL A 375 0.00 103.19 7.39
CA VAL A 375 -0.53 104.04 6.34
C VAL A 375 0.41 105.15 6.06
N ILE A 376 1.15 105.06 4.99
CA ILE A 376 2.00 106.15 4.52
C ILE A 376 1.41 106.83 3.29
N ASN A 377 1.19 108.14 3.42
CA ASN A 377 0.67 109.07 2.38
C ASN A 377 -0.81 108.87 1.96
N ILE A 378 -1.67 109.37 2.77
CA ILE A 378 -3.02 109.82 2.28
C ILE A 378 -2.80 111.17 1.62
N LYS A 379 -2.75 111.21 0.29
CA LYS A 379 -2.84 112.46 -0.45
C LYS A 379 -4.33 112.71 -0.61
N ASP A 380 -4.75 113.84 -0.04
CA ASP A 380 -6.02 114.40 -0.28
C ASP A 380 -5.99 115.08 -1.65
N ASP A 381 -6.55 114.45 -2.67
CA ASP A 381 -6.70 115.05 -4.00
C ASP A 381 -8.09 115.70 -4.11
N ASN A 382 -8.26 116.75 -3.30
CA ASN A 382 -9.35 117.70 -3.57
C ASN A 382 -8.70 118.90 -4.29
N ALA A 383 -8.53 118.81 -5.61
CA ALA A 383 -8.41 119.95 -6.46
C ALA A 383 -9.52 120.02 -7.49
N GLN A 384 -10.32 120.97 -7.23
CA GLN A 384 -11.32 121.64 -7.99
C GLN A 384 -11.08 121.73 -9.51
N ALA A 385 -12.14 121.64 -10.25
CA ALA A 385 -12.88 122.72 -10.85
C ALA A 385 -14.17 122.16 -11.40
#